data_8281bcfbc7a92df293725dc25b36c1ef
#
_entry.id   8281bcfbc7a92df293725dc25b36c1ef
#
_cell.length_a   1.000
_cell.length_b   1.000
_cell.length_c   1.000
_cell.angle_alpha   90.00
_cell.angle_beta   90.00
_cell.angle_gamma   90.00
#
_symmetry.space_group_name_H-M   'P 1'
#
loop_
_entity.id
_entity.type
_entity.pdbx_description
1 polymer ?
#
loop_
_entity_poly.entity_id
_entity_poly.type
_entity_poly.pdbx_seq_one_letter_code
_entity_poly.pdbx_strand_id
1 'polypeptide(L)'
;MFKNLIELTKVRIGFLVLTTTIIGFYLGAQGKIDNMLLLFTVIGTLLSSTGSSVMNNVIESESDKLMDRTKNRVLPTKKISLNFAKFIGISFIIVGLLILYFKVNFLTCMLSLLTIILYLFLYTPLKRESWLNTSVGAIPGAIPPLGGWTAATNSLEWGGIAVFLILFFCQHPH
;
A
#
# COMPACT_ATOMS: atom_id res chain seq x y z
N MET A 1 18.83 2.38 -15.35
CA MET A 1 18.29 3.10 -14.19
C MET A 1 16.77 2.97 -14.08
N PHE A 2 15.99 3.31 -15.10
CA PHE A 2 14.52 3.26 -15.09
C PHE A 2 13.94 1.86 -14.77
N LYS A 3 14.44 0.80 -15.41
CA LYS A 3 14.02 -0.60 -15.14
C LYS A 3 14.22 -0.99 -13.67
N ASN A 4 15.30 -0.55 -13.05
CA ASN A 4 15.59 -0.85 -11.65
C ASN A 4 14.64 -0.13 -10.69
N LEU A 5 14.19 1.08 -11.03
CA LEU A 5 13.18 1.81 -10.26
C LEU A 5 11.80 1.13 -10.35
N ILE A 6 11.40 0.66 -11.54
CA ILE A 6 10.15 -0.08 -11.72
C ILE A 6 10.16 -1.37 -10.88
N GLU A 7 11.27 -2.10 -10.87
CA GLU A 7 11.42 -3.31 -10.05
C GLU A 7 11.32 -2.98 -8.55
N LEU A 8 11.94 -1.88 -8.13
CA LEU A 8 11.93 -1.44 -6.74
C LEU A 8 10.52 -1.07 -6.24
N THR A 9 9.70 -0.48 -7.11
CA THR A 9 8.35 0.02 -6.76
C THR A 9 7.28 -1.06 -6.73
N LYS A 10 7.58 -2.30 -7.16
CA LYS A 10 6.61 -3.41 -7.22
C LYS A 10 5.29 -3.01 -7.89
N VAL A 11 5.35 -2.44 -9.09
CA VAL A 11 4.22 -1.86 -9.83
C VAL A 11 2.96 -2.75 -9.84
N ARG A 12 3.13 -4.07 -9.88
CA ARG A 12 2.02 -5.04 -9.85
C ARG A 12 1.15 -4.91 -8.61
N ILE A 13 1.79 -4.76 -7.44
CA ILE A 13 1.08 -4.60 -6.16
C ILE A 13 0.41 -3.23 -6.12
N GLY A 14 1.13 -2.18 -6.55
CA GLY A 14 0.56 -0.84 -6.64
C GLY A 14 -0.70 -0.78 -7.50
N PHE A 15 -0.70 -1.48 -8.64
CA PHE A 15 -1.87 -1.55 -9.52
C PHE A 15 -3.07 -2.22 -8.83
N LEU A 16 -2.87 -3.33 -8.11
CA LEU A 16 -3.94 -4.00 -7.36
C LEU A 16 -4.51 -3.09 -6.25
N VAL A 17 -3.64 -2.42 -5.50
CA VAL A 17 -4.05 -1.46 -4.46
C VAL A 17 -4.88 -0.34 -5.06
N LEU A 18 -4.46 0.24 -6.19
CA LEU A 18 -5.21 1.29 -6.86
C LEU A 18 -6.56 0.82 -7.37
N THR A 19 -6.61 -0.35 -8.01
CA THR A 19 -7.87 -0.92 -8.52
C THR A 19 -8.88 -1.09 -7.40
N THR A 20 -8.47 -1.67 -6.28
CA THR A 20 -9.37 -1.87 -5.14
C THR A 20 -9.77 -0.56 -4.47
N THR A 21 -8.87 0.42 -4.37
CA THR A 21 -9.19 1.77 -3.88
C THR A 21 -10.20 2.47 -4.78
N ILE A 22 -10.05 2.41 -6.10
CA ILE A 22 -10.97 3.00 -7.07
C ILE A 22 -12.36 2.34 -6.94
N ILE A 23 -12.42 1.01 -6.86
CA ILE A 23 -13.69 0.28 -6.65
C ILE A 23 -14.37 0.75 -5.36
N GLY A 24 -13.62 0.82 -4.25
CA GLY A 24 -14.14 1.31 -2.98
C GLY A 24 -14.67 2.75 -3.06
N PHE A 25 -13.97 3.63 -3.78
CA PHE A 25 -14.39 5.01 -4.01
C PHE A 25 -15.70 5.07 -4.80
N TYR A 26 -15.83 4.32 -5.90
CA TYR A 26 -17.05 4.30 -6.70
C TYR A 26 -18.25 3.76 -5.91
N LEU A 27 -18.06 2.73 -5.11
CA LEU A 27 -19.10 2.18 -4.26
C LEU A 27 -19.55 3.19 -3.19
N GLY A 28 -18.60 3.91 -2.56
CA GLY A 28 -18.89 4.95 -1.57
C GLY A 28 -19.56 6.18 -2.18
N ALA A 29 -19.16 6.57 -3.40
CA ALA A 29 -19.70 7.75 -4.08
C ALA A 29 -21.16 7.62 -4.51
N GLN A 30 -21.71 6.40 -4.60
CA GLN A 30 -23.13 6.15 -4.92
C GLN A 30 -23.64 6.94 -6.13
N GLY A 31 -22.83 7.05 -7.17
CA GLY A 31 -23.14 7.78 -8.42
C GLY A 31 -22.81 9.29 -8.38
N LYS A 32 -22.43 9.86 -7.25
CA LYS A 32 -21.97 11.26 -7.14
C LYS A 32 -20.44 11.32 -7.11
N ILE A 33 -19.82 11.16 -8.27
CA ILE A 33 -18.37 11.07 -8.37
C ILE A 33 -17.77 12.47 -8.50
N ASP A 34 -16.92 12.84 -7.53
CA ASP A 34 -16.01 13.97 -7.65
C ASP A 34 -14.69 13.49 -8.28
N ASN A 35 -14.48 13.84 -9.54
CA ASN A 35 -13.30 13.43 -10.31
C ASN A 35 -11.99 13.99 -9.73
N MET A 36 -12.01 15.20 -9.12
CA MET A 36 -10.81 15.77 -8.50
C MET A 36 -10.47 15.05 -7.21
N LEU A 37 -11.48 14.73 -6.41
CA LEU A 37 -11.29 13.95 -5.19
C LEU A 37 -10.77 12.55 -5.50
N LEU A 38 -11.32 11.88 -6.53
CA LEU A 38 -10.82 10.59 -7.02
C LEU A 38 -9.36 10.70 -7.48
N LEU A 39 -9.01 11.73 -8.25
CA LEU A 39 -7.64 11.94 -8.73
C LEU A 39 -6.64 12.06 -7.58
N PHE A 40 -6.95 12.90 -6.57
CA PHE A 40 -6.09 13.05 -5.40
C PHE A 40 -6.02 11.79 -4.55
N THR A 41 -7.11 11.03 -4.45
CA THR A 41 -7.15 9.73 -3.77
C THR A 41 -6.21 8.74 -4.46
N VAL A 42 -6.28 8.64 -5.79
CA VAL A 42 -5.43 7.75 -6.60
C VAL A 42 -3.96 8.14 -6.48
N ILE A 43 -3.62 9.43 -6.64
CA ILE A 43 -2.23 9.91 -6.56
C ILE A 43 -1.66 9.69 -5.15
N GLY A 44 -2.40 10.07 -4.11
CA GLY A 44 -1.97 9.91 -2.73
C GLY A 44 -1.77 8.44 -2.35
N THR A 45 -2.70 7.57 -2.73
CA THR A 45 -2.61 6.13 -2.52
C THR A 45 -1.47 5.50 -3.31
N LEU A 46 -1.27 5.90 -4.58
CA LEU A 46 -0.17 5.42 -5.40
C LEU A 46 1.18 5.74 -4.76
N LEU A 47 1.39 6.98 -4.35
CA LEU A 47 2.64 7.42 -3.74
C LEU A 47 2.88 6.70 -2.41
N SER A 48 1.90 6.67 -1.51
CA SER A 48 2.04 6.04 -0.21
C SER A 48 2.29 4.53 -0.31
N SER A 49 1.58 3.82 -1.20
CA SER A 49 1.77 2.39 -1.42
C SER A 49 3.10 2.07 -2.11
N THR A 50 3.52 2.89 -3.06
CA THR A 50 4.82 2.77 -3.73
C THR A 50 5.95 2.98 -2.74
N GLY A 51 5.89 4.04 -1.94
CA GLY A 51 6.87 4.33 -0.90
C GLY A 51 6.98 3.20 0.12
N SER A 52 5.84 2.66 0.56
CA SER A 52 5.76 1.49 1.44
C SER A 52 6.41 0.25 0.82
N SER A 53 6.17 -0.01 -0.47
CA SER A 53 6.80 -1.12 -1.20
C SER A 53 8.32 -0.97 -1.28
N VAL A 54 8.82 0.24 -1.52
CA VAL A 54 10.26 0.55 -1.52
C VAL A 54 10.86 0.31 -0.13
N MET A 55 10.21 0.80 0.94
CA MET A 55 10.66 0.58 2.31
C MET A 55 10.65 -0.90 2.72
N ASN A 56 9.67 -1.67 2.27
CA ASN A 56 9.67 -3.11 2.46
C ASN A 56 10.91 -3.76 1.80
N ASN A 57 11.26 -3.39 0.56
CA ASN A 57 12.48 -3.89 -0.09
C ASN A 57 13.76 -3.48 0.67
N VAL A 58 13.78 -2.29 1.28
CA VAL A 58 14.88 -1.83 2.13
C VAL A 58 15.02 -2.72 3.37
N ILE A 59 13.93 -2.99 4.07
CA ILE A 59 13.90 -3.83 5.28
C ILE A 59 14.32 -5.27 4.94
N GLU A 60 13.84 -5.80 3.81
CA GLU A 60 14.13 -7.17 3.38
C GLU A 60 15.53 -7.33 2.73
N SER A 61 16.27 -6.24 2.43
CA SER A 61 17.46 -6.27 1.59
C SER A 61 18.56 -7.25 2.05
N GLU A 62 18.81 -7.36 3.35
CA GLU A 62 19.83 -8.29 3.87
C GLU A 62 19.39 -9.74 3.77
N SER A 63 18.13 -10.04 4.03
CA SER A 63 17.60 -11.40 3.92
C SER A 63 17.41 -11.83 2.47
N ASP A 64 17.10 -10.89 1.59
CA ASP A 64 16.98 -11.16 0.17
C ASP A 64 18.31 -11.65 -0.44
N LYS A 65 19.46 -11.28 0.13
CA LYS A 65 20.78 -11.79 -0.28
C LYS A 65 20.94 -13.28 -0.04
N LEU A 66 20.28 -13.81 0.98
CA LEU A 66 20.39 -15.21 1.40
C LEU A 66 19.43 -16.15 0.67
N MET A 67 18.44 -15.63 -0.05
CA MET A 67 17.42 -16.42 -0.72
C MET A 67 17.68 -16.50 -2.23
N ASP A 68 17.72 -17.69 -2.81
CA ASP A 68 17.96 -17.91 -4.24
C ASP A 68 17.00 -17.15 -5.15
N ARG A 69 15.74 -17.03 -4.74
CA ARG A 69 14.68 -16.32 -5.50
C ARG A 69 14.86 -14.80 -5.52
N THR A 70 15.49 -14.21 -4.50
CA THR A 70 15.49 -12.76 -4.27
C THR A 70 16.89 -12.13 -4.30
N LYS A 71 17.96 -12.91 -4.24
CA LYS A 71 19.35 -12.43 -4.27
C LYS A 71 19.70 -11.54 -5.47
N ASN A 72 18.97 -11.71 -6.58
CA ASN A 72 19.18 -10.94 -7.81
C ASN A 72 18.40 -9.63 -7.88
N ARG A 73 17.62 -9.28 -6.85
CA ARG A 73 16.87 -8.03 -6.77
C ARG A 73 17.80 -6.81 -6.76
N VAL A 74 17.24 -5.64 -7.03
CA VAL A 74 17.96 -4.37 -7.21
C VAL A 74 18.81 -3.97 -6.01
N LEU A 75 18.30 -4.12 -4.78
CA LEU A 75 19.00 -3.73 -3.55
C LEU A 75 20.06 -4.75 -3.13
N PRO A 76 19.82 -6.07 -3.07
CA PRO A 76 20.83 -7.08 -2.84
C PRO A 76 22.04 -6.96 -3.77
N THR A 77 21.79 -6.68 -5.06
CA THR A 77 22.85 -6.53 -6.09
C THR A 77 23.50 -5.14 -6.10
N LYS A 78 23.13 -4.23 -5.19
CA LYS A 78 23.64 -2.86 -5.08
C LYS A 78 23.48 -2.00 -6.35
N LYS A 79 22.56 -2.33 -7.26
CA LYS A 79 22.24 -1.54 -8.46
C LYS A 79 21.64 -0.17 -8.10
N ILE A 80 21.06 -0.05 -6.94
CA ILE A 80 20.60 1.19 -6.29
C ILE A 80 21.15 1.19 -4.88
N SER A 81 21.63 2.34 -4.40
CA SER A 81 22.12 2.46 -3.04
C SER A 81 20.96 2.38 -2.02
N LEU A 82 21.22 1.77 -0.87
CA LEU A 82 20.22 1.60 0.18
C LEU A 82 19.71 2.96 0.70
N ASN A 83 20.62 3.93 0.85
CA ASN A 83 20.26 5.27 1.33
C ASN A 83 19.37 6.02 0.33
N PHE A 84 19.64 5.89 -0.96
CA PHE A 84 18.79 6.47 -2.00
C PHE A 84 17.39 5.84 -2.03
N ALA A 85 17.31 4.50 -1.88
CA ALA A 85 16.03 3.81 -1.78
C ALA A 85 15.24 4.25 -0.53
N LYS A 86 15.90 4.38 0.64
CA LYS A 86 15.28 4.90 1.86
C LYS A 86 14.72 6.31 1.66
N PHE A 87 15.52 7.19 1.07
CA PHE A 87 15.12 8.57 0.81
C PHE A 87 13.88 8.64 -0.10
N ILE A 88 13.88 7.91 -1.22
CA ILE A 88 12.71 7.85 -2.13
C ILE A 88 11.49 7.26 -1.42
N GLY A 89 11.66 6.14 -0.71
CA GLY A 89 10.55 5.47 -0.03
C GLY A 89 9.88 6.37 1.00
N ILE A 90 10.66 7.02 1.86
CA ILE A 90 10.16 7.94 2.88
C ILE A 90 9.52 9.17 2.24
N SER A 91 10.16 9.77 1.22
CA SER A 91 9.60 10.93 0.52
C SER A 91 8.24 10.62 -0.12
N PHE A 92 8.09 9.46 -0.75
CA PHE A 92 6.84 9.04 -1.37
C PHE A 92 5.75 8.79 -0.35
N ILE A 93 6.07 8.18 0.80
CA ILE A 93 5.12 8.00 1.91
C ILE A 93 4.65 9.36 2.41
N ILE A 94 5.57 10.27 2.72
CA ILE A 94 5.23 11.59 3.26
C ILE A 94 4.37 12.37 2.28
N VAL A 95 4.79 12.48 1.02
CA VAL A 95 4.03 13.23 0.00
C VAL A 95 2.66 12.60 -0.24
N GLY A 96 2.58 11.26 -0.31
CA GLY A 96 1.31 10.55 -0.46
C GLY A 96 0.34 10.83 0.71
N LEU A 97 0.81 10.74 1.95
CA LEU A 97 0.00 11.03 3.14
C LEU A 97 -0.41 12.50 3.22
N LEU A 98 0.47 13.46 2.84
CA LEU A 98 0.12 14.88 2.79
C LEU A 98 -0.96 15.16 1.75
N ILE A 99 -0.91 14.52 0.58
CA ILE A 99 -1.96 14.65 -0.43
C ILE A 99 -3.29 14.11 0.12
N LEU A 100 -3.29 12.92 0.73
CA LEU A 100 -4.50 12.34 1.33
C LEU A 100 -5.05 13.23 2.44
N TYR A 101 -4.19 13.79 3.29
CA TYR A 101 -4.61 14.65 4.39
C TYR A 101 -5.23 15.97 3.92
N PHE A 102 -4.55 16.70 3.01
CA PHE A 102 -4.96 18.06 2.62
C PHE A 102 -5.95 18.10 1.46
N LYS A 103 -5.98 17.08 0.59
CA LYS A 103 -6.79 17.08 -0.65
C LYS A 103 -7.92 16.07 -0.63
N VAL A 104 -7.90 15.12 0.31
CA VAL A 104 -8.97 14.11 0.44
C VAL A 104 -9.64 14.30 1.80
N ASN A 105 -9.23 13.55 2.82
CA ASN A 105 -9.72 13.74 4.20
C ASN A 105 -8.78 13.03 5.21
N PHE A 106 -8.93 13.44 6.48
CA PHE A 106 -8.15 12.91 7.59
C PHE A 106 -8.32 11.39 7.76
N LEU A 107 -9.53 10.88 7.61
CA LEU A 107 -9.85 9.48 7.83
C LEU A 107 -9.13 8.56 6.84
N THR A 108 -9.16 8.92 5.55
CA THR A 108 -8.44 8.18 4.49
C THR A 108 -6.92 8.25 4.71
N CYS A 109 -6.39 9.39 5.14
CA CYS A 109 -4.99 9.52 5.50
C CYS A 109 -4.61 8.56 6.65
N MET A 110 -5.42 8.50 7.70
CA MET A 110 -5.19 7.59 8.84
C MET A 110 -5.25 6.11 8.46
N LEU A 111 -6.19 5.73 7.60
CA LEU A 111 -6.25 4.36 7.07
C LEU A 111 -5.03 4.01 6.22
N SER A 112 -4.55 4.94 5.39
CA SER A 112 -3.32 4.76 4.62
C SER A 112 -2.10 4.62 5.54
N LEU A 113 -1.97 5.46 6.57
CA LEU A 113 -0.91 5.37 7.57
C LEU A 113 -0.96 4.05 8.34
N LEU A 114 -2.15 3.62 8.76
CA LEU A 114 -2.35 2.33 9.42
C LEU A 114 -1.91 1.17 8.51
N THR A 115 -2.27 1.22 7.23
CA THR A 115 -1.83 0.22 6.23
C THR A 115 -0.31 0.14 6.16
N ILE A 116 0.38 1.28 6.09
CA ILE A 116 1.84 1.36 6.03
C ILE A 116 2.47 0.74 7.30
N ILE A 117 1.96 1.10 8.47
CA ILE A 117 2.46 0.58 9.76
C ILE A 117 2.28 -0.94 9.82
N LEU A 118 1.09 -1.44 9.55
CA LEU A 118 0.80 -2.88 9.57
C LEU A 118 1.66 -3.64 8.55
N TYR A 119 1.84 -3.09 7.36
CA TYR A 119 2.62 -3.73 6.31
C TYR A 119 4.12 -3.75 6.63
N LEU A 120 4.70 -2.64 7.09
CA LEU A 120 6.14 -2.55 7.32
C LEU A 120 6.58 -3.18 8.65
N PHE A 121 5.83 -2.96 9.72
CA PHE A 121 6.26 -3.35 11.07
C PHE A 121 5.64 -4.65 11.56
N LEU A 122 4.48 -5.05 11.04
CA LEU A 122 3.83 -6.28 11.46
C LEU A 122 3.99 -7.40 10.42
N TYR A 123 3.54 -7.17 9.19
CA TYR A 123 3.58 -8.18 8.13
C TYR A 123 5.01 -8.53 7.70
N THR A 124 5.88 -7.53 7.46
CA THR A 124 7.22 -7.76 6.92
C THR A 124 8.10 -8.64 7.83
N PRO A 125 8.14 -8.45 9.17
CA PRO A 125 8.85 -9.34 10.07
C PRO A 125 8.20 -10.72 10.19
N LEU A 126 6.87 -10.77 10.41
CA LEU A 126 6.13 -12.02 10.63
C LEU A 126 6.15 -12.97 9.43
N LYS A 127 6.35 -12.46 8.23
CA LYS A 127 6.44 -13.26 7.00
C LYS A 127 7.50 -14.37 7.07
N ARG A 128 8.45 -14.29 7.98
CA ARG A 128 9.56 -15.25 8.11
C ARG A 128 9.38 -16.23 9.25
N GLU A 129 8.54 -15.90 10.22
CA GLU A 129 8.52 -16.60 11.49
C GLU A 129 7.22 -17.37 11.75
N SER A 130 6.13 -17.06 11.03
CA SER A 130 4.83 -17.60 11.40
C SER A 130 3.91 -17.86 10.22
N TRP A 131 3.14 -18.96 10.31
CA TRP A 131 2.01 -19.26 9.42
C TRP A 131 0.86 -18.24 9.54
N LEU A 132 0.80 -17.48 10.64
CA LEU A 132 -0.14 -16.37 10.83
C LEU A 132 0.09 -15.21 9.87
N ASN A 133 1.20 -15.23 9.13
CA ASN A 133 1.56 -14.24 8.13
C ASN A 133 0.43 -13.96 7.12
N THR A 134 -0.29 -15.00 6.66
CA THR A 134 -1.42 -14.84 5.70
C THR A 134 -2.53 -14.00 6.32
N SER A 135 -2.94 -14.30 7.55
CA SER A 135 -3.98 -13.56 8.25
C SER A 135 -3.60 -12.11 8.54
N VAL A 136 -2.36 -11.90 8.99
CA VAL A 136 -1.83 -10.57 9.28
C VAL A 136 -1.65 -9.75 8.01
N GLY A 137 -1.20 -10.38 6.91
CA GLY A 137 -1.04 -9.73 5.60
C GLY A 137 -2.37 -9.40 4.93
N ALA A 138 -3.45 -10.13 5.23
CA ALA A 138 -4.77 -9.87 4.70
C ALA A 138 -5.34 -8.52 5.20
N ILE A 139 -4.97 -8.08 6.42
CA ILE A 139 -5.46 -6.81 6.97
C ILE A 139 -4.99 -5.61 6.11
N PRO A 140 -3.69 -5.33 5.93
CA PRO A 140 -3.24 -4.21 5.11
C PRO A 140 -3.66 -4.36 3.64
N GLY A 141 -3.85 -5.59 3.15
CA GLY A 141 -4.35 -5.85 1.79
C GLY A 141 -5.84 -5.52 1.60
N ALA A 142 -6.64 -5.56 2.67
CA ALA A 142 -8.07 -5.27 2.64
C ALA A 142 -8.42 -3.81 2.96
N ILE A 143 -7.52 -3.01 3.54
CA ILE A 143 -7.76 -1.60 3.86
C ILE A 143 -7.93 -0.70 2.61
N PRO A 144 -7.24 -0.89 1.48
CA PRO A 144 -7.33 0.01 0.33
C PRO A 144 -8.76 0.31 -0.16
N PRO A 145 -9.67 -0.66 -0.35
CA PRO A 145 -11.03 -0.33 -0.76
C PRO A 145 -11.84 0.39 0.34
N LEU A 146 -11.58 0.11 1.62
CA LEU A 146 -12.14 0.89 2.72
C LEU A 146 -11.64 2.35 2.65
N GLY A 147 -10.33 2.55 2.35
CA GLY A 147 -9.75 3.87 2.12
C GLY A 147 -10.41 4.61 0.94
N GLY A 148 -10.71 3.88 -0.15
CA GLY A 148 -11.49 4.43 -1.27
C GLY A 148 -12.90 4.87 -0.86
N TRP A 149 -13.62 4.03 -0.11
CA TRP A 149 -14.93 4.36 0.45
C TRP A 149 -14.88 5.61 1.32
N THR A 150 -13.98 5.65 2.30
CA THR A 150 -13.83 6.81 3.19
C THR A 150 -13.38 8.07 2.47
N ALA A 151 -12.64 7.94 1.37
CA ALA A 151 -12.29 9.08 0.52
C ALA A 151 -13.53 9.74 -0.07
N ALA A 152 -14.51 8.94 -0.53
CA ALA A 152 -15.74 9.43 -1.13
C ALA A 152 -16.75 9.95 -0.11
N THR A 153 -16.86 9.31 1.07
CA THR A 153 -17.93 9.58 2.06
C THR A 153 -17.48 10.39 3.26
N ASN A 154 -16.19 10.49 3.51
CA ASN A 154 -15.58 11.03 4.73
C ASN A 154 -16.11 10.36 6.03
N SER A 155 -16.55 9.11 5.94
CA SER A 155 -17.14 8.36 7.07
C SER A 155 -16.79 6.88 7.00
N LEU A 156 -16.78 6.22 8.18
CA LEU A 156 -16.71 4.78 8.32
C LEU A 156 -18.13 4.23 8.38
N GLU A 157 -18.61 3.69 7.26
CA GLU A 157 -19.96 3.15 7.13
C GLU A 157 -19.92 1.63 6.96
N TRP A 158 -21.05 0.98 7.24
CA TRP A 158 -21.19 -0.47 7.10
C TRP A 158 -20.85 -0.97 5.69
N GLY A 159 -21.15 -0.18 4.64
CA GLY A 159 -20.79 -0.53 3.26
C GLY A 159 -19.28 -0.62 3.05
N GLY A 160 -18.52 0.34 3.57
CA GLY A 160 -17.05 0.30 3.53
C GLY A 160 -16.46 -0.86 4.34
N ILE A 161 -17.03 -1.12 5.54
CA ILE A 161 -16.62 -2.26 6.37
C ILE A 161 -16.93 -3.59 5.66
N ALA A 162 -18.06 -3.71 4.99
CA ALA A 162 -18.41 -4.90 4.22
C ALA A 162 -17.41 -5.18 3.09
N VAL A 163 -17.01 -4.16 2.33
CA VAL A 163 -16.00 -4.29 1.27
C VAL A 163 -14.64 -4.70 1.84
N PHE A 164 -14.24 -4.15 2.98
CA PHE A 164 -13.04 -4.57 3.71
C PHE A 164 -13.12 -6.06 4.09
N LEU A 165 -14.22 -6.50 4.70
CA LEU A 165 -14.40 -7.89 5.14
C LEU A 165 -14.41 -8.87 3.96
N ILE A 166 -15.06 -8.53 2.86
CA ILE A 166 -15.06 -9.35 1.64
C ILE A 166 -13.62 -9.60 1.18
N LEU A 167 -12.81 -8.53 1.03
CA LEU A 167 -11.42 -8.69 0.61
C LEU A 167 -10.56 -9.39 1.66
N PHE A 168 -10.77 -9.12 2.93
CA PHE A 168 -10.07 -9.80 4.01
C PHE A 168 -10.28 -11.32 3.94
N PHE A 169 -11.53 -11.77 3.83
CA PHE A 169 -11.84 -13.19 3.73
C PHE A 169 -11.42 -13.80 2.39
N CYS A 170 -11.49 -13.06 1.28
CA CYS A 170 -11.00 -13.55 -0.02
C CYS A 170 -9.47 -13.78 -0.05
N GLN A 171 -8.69 -13.10 0.77
CA GLN A 171 -7.24 -13.28 0.84
C GLN A 171 -6.81 -14.44 1.76
N HIS A 172 -7.69 -14.98 2.58
CA HIS A 172 -7.39 -16.02 3.56
C HIS A 172 -7.17 -17.44 2.97
N PRO A 173 -7.87 -17.87 1.90
CA PRO A 173 -7.71 -19.22 1.35
C PRO A 173 -6.43 -19.43 0.54
N HIS A 174 -5.64 -18.42 0.32
CA HIS A 174 -4.44 -18.44 -0.50
C HIS A 174 -3.19 -18.08 0.30
#